data_7a56c4f7e5b59aeec457ec55b9127866
#
_entry.id   7a56c4f7e5b59aeec457ec55b9127866
#
_cell.length_a   1.000
_cell.length_b   1.000
_cell.length_c   1.000
_cell.angle_alpha   90.00
_cell.angle_beta   90.00
_cell.angle_gamma   90.00
#
_symmetry.space_group_name_H-M   'P 1'
#
loop_
_entity.id
_entity.type
_entity.pdbx_description
1 polymer ?
#
loop_
_entity_poly.entity_id
_entity_poly.type
_entity_poly.pdbx_seq_one_letter_code
_entity_poly.pdbx_strand_id
1 'polypeptide(L)'
;MQPILVVDDDSKIVQLVRAYLEREGYPVVTAGDGRAALAAIEQHAPGLIVLDLMLPELDGMTVARRVREDSDVPILMLSARGSVADRIQGMSEGADDYLPKPFSPGELVVRVKAILRGAGGAPRRGPLRIADLDIDRDRHEVRRRDTSVSLTTAEFRLLVALAEADGRVMSRDSLLDALYGHGGSETFDRTVDVYIGRLREKLGDDPERPRYVATVRGVGYRAVTPA
;
A
#
# COMPACT_ATOMS: atom_id res chain seq x y z
N MET A 1 20.17 0.74 3.57
CA MET A 1 18.88 0.77 2.86
C MET A 1 18.43 -0.67 2.70
N GLN A 2 17.20 -0.99 3.08
CA GLN A 2 16.65 -2.35 2.91
C GLN A 2 16.49 -2.65 1.41
N PRO A 3 16.73 -3.90 0.98
CA PRO A 3 16.60 -4.26 -0.43
C PRO A 3 15.14 -4.29 -0.88
N ILE A 4 14.92 -4.19 -2.18
CA ILE A 4 13.64 -4.49 -2.81
C ILE A 4 13.68 -5.95 -3.27
N LEU A 5 12.70 -6.75 -2.87
CA LEU A 5 12.55 -8.11 -3.36
C LEU A 5 11.69 -8.08 -4.63
N VAL A 6 12.20 -8.66 -5.72
CA VAL A 6 11.49 -8.82 -6.99
C VAL A 6 11.21 -10.29 -7.20
N VAL A 7 9.93 -10.65 -7.32
CA VAL A 7 9.43 -12.01 -7.45
C VAL A 7 8.64 -12.16 -8.74
N ASP A 8 9.15 -12.92 -9.67
CA ASP A 8 8.52 -13.22 -10.96
C ASP A 8 9.20 -14.46 -11.56
N ASP A 9 8.46 -15.37 -12.18
CA ASP A 9 9.00 -16.57 -12.82
C ASP A 9 9.62 -16.27 -14.20
N ASP A 10 9.24 -15.14 -14.82
CA ASP A 10 9.89 -14.67 -16.05
C ASP A 10 11.20 -13.93 -15.72
N SER A 11 12.32 -14.62 -15.96
CA SER A 11 13.66 -14.09 -15.75
C SER A 11 13.94 -12.77 -16.51
N LYS A 12 13.26 -12.54 -17.65
CA LYS A 12 13.40 -11.29 -18.43
C LYS A 12 12.74 -10.13 -17.70
N ILE A 13 11.58 -10.34 -17.09
CA ILE A 13 10.92 -9.34 -16.26
C ILE A 13 11.76 -9.04 -15.03
N VAL A 14 12.26 -10.07 -14.34
CA VAL A 14 13.15 -9.92 -13.18
C VAL A 14 14.38 -9.06 -13.53
N GLN A 15 15.09 -9.40 -14.63
CA GLN A 15 16.27 -8.67 -15.06
C GLN A 15 15.94 -7.22 -15.42
N LEU A 16 14.83 -6.99 -16.13
CA LEU A 16 14.39 -5.65 -16.51
C LEU A 16 14.09 -4.80 -15.27
N VAL A 17 13.25 -5.31 -14.36
CA VAL A 17 12.87 -4.61 -13.13
C VAL A 17 14.10 -4.33 -12.27
N ARG A 18 14.96 -5.34 -12.08
CA ARG A 18 16.21 -5.22 -11.34
C ARG A 18 17.08 -4.09 -11.89
N ALA A 19 17.34 -4.09 -13.21
CA ALA A 19 18.20 -3.09 -13.83
C ALA A 19 17.69 -1.65 -13.61
N TYR A 20 16.37 -1.44 -13.69
CA TYR A 20 15.79 -0.13 -13.45
C TYR A 20 15.83 0.29 -11.98
N LEU A 21 15.58 -0.62 -11.04
CA LEU A 21 15.64 -0.33 -9.61
C LEU A 21 17.07 -0.08 -9.13
N GLU A 22 18.05 -0.88 -9.60
CA GLU A 22 19.47 -0.69 -9.28
C GLU A 22 20.01 0.63 -9.84
N ARG A 23 19.58 1.04 -11.03
CA ARG A 23 19.90 2.37 -11.60
C ARG A 23 19.39 3.53 -10.73
N GLU A 24 18.30 3.32 -10.02
CA GLU A 24 17.76 4.30 -9.07
C GLU A 24 18.40 4.20 -7.67
N GLY A 25 19.39 3.33 -7.51
CA GLY A 25 20.16 3.16 -6.27
C GLY A 25 19.56 2.20 -5.26
N TYR A 26 18.52 1.43 -5.63
CA TYR A 26 17.94 0.43 -4.74
C TYR A 26 18.69 -0.91 -4.85
N PRO A 27 19.15 -1.50 -3.73
CA PRO A 27 19.64 -2.88 -3.75
C PRO A 27 18.45 -3.82 -4.03
N VAL A 28 18.69 -4.85 -4.85
CA VAL A 28 17.64 -5.77 -5.30
C VAL A 28 18.01 -7.21 -4.98
N VAL A 29 17.06 -7.92 -4.38
CA VAL A 29 17.05 -9.39 -4.21
C VAL A 29 15.97 -9.96 -5.13
N THR A 30 16.18 -11.16 -5.67
CA THR A 30 15.26 -11.76 -6.62
C THR A 30 14.84 -13.16 -6.19
N ALA A 31 13.61 -13.55 -6.52
CA ALA A 31 13.09 -14.91 -6.36
C ALA A 31 12.27 -15.29 -7.60
N GLY A 32 12.30 -16.55 -8.01
CA GLY A 32 11.60 -17.04 -9.20
C GLY A 32 10.29 -17.78 -8.89
N ASP A 33 9.97 -17.99 -7.62
CA ASP A 33 8.76 -18.67 -7.17
C ASP A 33 8.35 -18.22 -5.77
N GLY A 34 7.15 -18.62 -5.35
CA GLY A 34 6.60 -18.19 -4.07
C GLY A 34 7.32 -18.75 -2.84
N ARG A 35 7.94 -19.93 -2.93
CA ARG A 35 8.71 -20.50 -1.81
C ARG A 35 10.03 -19.78 -1.63
N ALA A 36 10.73 -19.55 -2.73
CA ALA A 36 11.96 -18.75 -2.75
C ALA A 36 11.69 -17.32 -2.26
N ALA A 37 10.52 -16.74 -2.61
CA ALA A 37 10.11 -15.43 -2.12
C ALA A 37 9.98 -15.39 -0.60
N LEU A 38 9.28 -16.36 0.03
CA LEU A 38 9.13 -16.41 1.49
C LEU A 38 10.48 -16.58 2.19
N ALA A 39 11.35 -17.46 1.68
CA ALA A 39 12.70 -17.62 2.23
C ALA A 39 13.54 -16.34 2.11
N ALA A 40 13.45 -15.62 0.97
CA ALA A 40 14.14 -14.35 0.75
C ALA A 40 13.63 -13.23 1.68
N ILE A 41 12.33 -13.22 2.01
CA ILE A 41 11.73 -12.27 2.96
C ILE A 41 12.32 -12.47 4.36
N GLU A 42 12.37 -13.71 4.83
CA GLU A 42 12.95 -14.04 6.14
C GLU A 42 14.45 -13.70 6.20
N GLN A 43 15.19 -14.00 5.13
CA GLN A 43 16.63 -13.81 5.10
C GLN A 43 17.06 -12.35 4.96
N HIS A 44 16.35 -11.55 4.18
CA HIS A 44 16.81 -10.22 3.77
C HIS A 44 15.99 -9.06 4.33
N ALA A 45 14.85 -9.32 4.96
CA ALA A 45 13.93 -8.31 5.50
C ALA A 45 13.74 -7.13 4.52
N PRO A 46 13.16 -7.36 3.32
CA PRO A 46 13.04 -6.34 2.28
C PRO A 46 12.19 -5.17 2.75
N GLY A 47 12.51 -3.97 2.26
CA GLY A 47 11.74 -2.76 2.50
C GLY A 47 10.53 -2.58 1.56
N LEU A 48 10.46 -3.40 0.50
CA LEU A 48 9.35 -3.46 -0.45
C LEU A 48 9.43 -4.77 -1.23
N ILE A 49 8.28 -5.36 -1.56
CA ILE A 49 8.16 -6.55 -2.39
C ILE A 49 7.43 -6.18 -3.69
N VAL A 50 8.05 -6.45 -4.83
CA VAL A 50 7.42 -6.46 -6.15
C VAL A 50 7.08 -7.91 -6.45
N LEU A 51 5.79 -8.25 -6.56
CA LEU A 51 5.30 -9.62 -6.52
C LEU A 51 4.39 -9.93 -7.71
N ASP A 52 4.79 -10.89 -8.55
CA ASP A 52 3.88 -11.44 -9.55
C ASP A 52 2.81 -12.31 -8.87
N LEU A 53 1.59 -12.19 -9.36
CA LEU A 53 0.46 -13.04 -8.93
C LEU A 53 0.53 -14.43 -9.52
N MET A 54 1.06 -14.58 -10.74
CA MET A 54 1.04 -15.81 -11.50
C MET A 54 2.32 -16.64 -11.32
N LEU A 55 2.67 -16.92 -10.07
CA LEU A 55 3.84 -17.74 -9.75
C LEU A 55 3.53 -19.24 -9.82
N PRO A 56 4.51 -20.08 -10.21
CA PRO A 56 4.38 -21.54 -10.12
C PRO A 56 4.38 -22.00 -8.65
N GLU A 57 3.81 -23.17 -8.41
CA GLU A 57 3.72 -23.88 -7.13
C GLU A 57 2.94 -23.14 -6.03
N LEU A 58 3.38 -21.94 -5.63
CA LEU A 58 2.76 -21.10 -4.63
C LEU A 58 2.45 -19.73 -5.25
N ASP A 59 1.17 -19.45 -5.53
CA ASP A 59 0.71 -18.22 -6.16
C ASP A 59 1.01 -16.99 -5.31
N GLY A 60 1.16 -15.83 -6.00
CA GLY A 60 1.53 -14.57 -5.35
C GLY A 60 0.50 -14.07 -4.33
N MET A 61 -0.80 -14.40 -4.49
CA MET A 61 -1.82 -14.05 -3.51
C MET A 61 -1.60 -14.78 -2.18
N THR A 62 -1.26 -16.07 -2.26
CA THR A 62 -0.92 -16.87 -1.09
C THR A 62 0.36 -16.37 -0.41
N VAL A 63 1.37 -15.96 -1.20
CA VAL A 63 2.57 -15.30 -0.66
C VAL A 63 2.20 -14.02 0.08
N ALA A 64 1.43 -13.13 -0.54
CA ALA A 64 1.01 -11.86 0.07
C ALA A 64 0.25 -12.08 1.38
N ARG A 65 -0.68 -13.04 1.41
CA ARG A 65 -1.44 -13.38 2.62
C ARG A 65 -0.53 -13.81 3.76
N ARG A 66 0.41 -14.73 3.49
CA ARG A 66 1.39 -15.19 4.51
C ARG A 66 2.28 -14.06 5.01
N VAL A 67 2.72 -13.18 4.10
CA VAL A 67 3.49 -12.01 4.50
C VAL A 67 2.70 -11.11 5.46
N ARG A 68 1.40 -10.95 5.22
CA ARG A 68 0.53 -10.11 6.06
C ARG A 68 0.18 -10.70 7.44
N GLU A 69 0.42 -11.99 7.65
CA GLU A 69 0.26 -12.60 8.98
C GLU A 69 1.27 -11.99 9.98
N ASP A 70 2.50 -11.66 9.52
CA ASP A 70 3.59 -11.25 10.41
C ASP A 70 4.25 -9.90 10.01
N SER A 71 3.85 -9.26 8.90
CA SER A 71 4.55 -8.10 8.37
C SER A 71 3.64 -7.13 7.60
N ASP A 72 3.90 -5.83 7.82
CA ASP A 72 3.32 -4.72 7.04
C ASP A 72 4.24 -4.23 5.91
N VAL A 73 5.25 -5.02 5.51
CA VAL A 73 6.16 -4.66 4.41
C VAL A 73 5.34 -4.32 3.15
N PRO A 74 5.60 -3.19 2.48
CA PRO A 74 4.86 -2.80 1.30
C PRO A 74 4.94 -3.84 0.18
N ILE A 75 3.80 -4.14 -0.48
CA ILE A 75 3.70 -5.07 -1.60
C ILE A 75 3.12 -4.35 -2.82
N LEU A 76 3.92 -4.26 -3.90
CA LEU A 76 3.46 -3.88 -5.24
C LEU A 76 3.18 -5.16 -6.03
N MET A 77 1.92 -5.45 -6.33
CA MET A 77 1.54 -6.62 -7.12
C MET A 77 1.66 -6.35 -8.62
N LEU A 78 2.28 -7.31 -9.33
CA LEU A 78 2.26 -7.37 -10.80
C LEU A 78 1.23 -8.41 -11.24
N SER A 79 0.48 -8.15 -12.33
CA SER A 79 -0.47 -9.14 -12.82
C SER A 79 -0.77 -9.00 -14.30
N ALA A 80 -0.85 -10.14 -14.98
CA ALA A 80 -1.39 -10.23 -16.34
C ALA A 80 -2.93 -10.10 -16.38
N ARG A 81 -3.62 -10.20 -15.25
CA ARG A 81 -5.08 -10.08 -15.15
C ARG A 81 -5.47 -8.63 -14.94
N GLY A 82 -6.02 -8.01 -15.99
CA GLY A 82 -6.40 -6.59 -15.98
C GLY A 82 -7.82 -6.30 -15.49
N SER A 83 -8.57 -7.29 -14.96
CA SER A 83 -9.93 -7.04 -14.53
C SER A 83 -9.99 -6.23 -13.22
N VAL A 84 -11.03 -5.41 -13.09
CA VAL A 84 -11.30 -4.67 -11.85
C VAL A 84 -11.46 -5.63 -10.66
N ALA A 85 -12.05 -6.81 -10.91
CA ALA A 85 -12.25 -7.84 -9.87
C ALA A 85 -10.92 -8.39 -9.35
N ASP A 86 -9.97 -8.72 -10.23
CA ASP A 86 -8.66 -9.24 -9.84
C ASP A 86 -7.86 -8.20 -9.02
N ARG A 87 -7.98 -6.91 -9.39
CA ARG A 87 -7.37 -5.81 -8.62
C ARG A 87 -7.98 -5.66 -7.23
N ILE A 88 -9.32 -5.67 -7.15
CA ILE A 88 -10.03 -5.59 -5.87
C ILE A 88 -9.62 -6.77 -4.98
N GLN A 89 -9.51 -7.97 -5.53
CA GLN A 89 -9.09 -9.15 -4.80
C GLN A 89 -7.62 -9.01 -4.31
N GLY A 90 -6.68 -8.62 -5.18
CA GLY A 90 -5.29 -8.40 -4.80
C GLY A 90 -5.13 -7.36 -3.69
N MET A 91 -5.88 -6.27 -3.77
CA MET A 91 -5.93 -5.26 -2.72
C MET A 91 -6.58 -5.77 -1.45
N SER A 92 -7.64 -6.60 -1.52
CA SER A 92 -8.27 -7.21 -0.33
C SER A 92 -7.33 -8.19 0.37
N GLU A 93 -6.37 -8.77 -0.33
CA GLU A 93 -5.39 -9.73 0.22
C GLU A 93 -4.11 -9.06 0.73
N GLY A 94 -4.01 -7.73 0.73
CA GLY A 94 -2.90 -7.05 1.39
C GLY A 94 -1.94 -6.27 0.49
N ALA A 95 -2.20 -6.12 -0.81
CA ALA A 95 -1.40 -5.27 -1.67
C ALA A 95 -1.51 -3.78 -1.28
N ASP A 96 -0.39 -3.08 -1.38
CA ASP A 96 -0.35 -1.62 -1.23
C ASP A 96 -0.55 -0.90 -2.58
N ASP A 97 -0.18 -1.55 -3.67
CA ASP A 97 -0.43 -1.09 -5.03
C ASP A 97 -0.45 -2.26 -6.02
N TYR A 98 -0.94 -1.99 -7.22
CA TYR A 98 -1.14 -2.98 -8.27
C TYR A 98 -0.71 -2.40 -9.62
N LEU A 99 0.11 -3.13 -10.36
CA LEU A 99 0.60 -2.75 -11.68
C LEU A 99 0.25 -3.83 -12.73
N PRO A 100 -0.63 -3.55 -13.70
CA PRO A 100 -0.99 -4.51 -14.72
C PRO A 100 0.18 -4.76 -15.70
N LYS A 101 0.38 -6.00 -16.12
CA LYS A 101 1.26 -6.38 -17.24
C LYS A 101 0.48 -6.24 -18.57
N PRO A 102 1.06 -5.70 -19.65
CA PRO A 102 2.41 -5.15 -19.74
C PRO A 102 2.52 -3.75 -19.12
N PHE A 103 3.60 -3.47 -18.44
CA PHE A 103 3.89 -2.18 -17.82
C PHE A 103 5.16 -1.53 -18.37
N SER A 104 5.28 -0.22 -18.25
CA SER A 104 6.55 0.44 -18.51
C SER A 104 7.44 0.36 -17.27
N PRO A 105 8.76 0.11 -17.42
CA PRO A 105 9.68 0.11 -16.28
C PRO A 105 9.71 1.45 -15.54
N GLY A 106 9.50 2.56 -16.25
CA GLY A 106 9.40 3.88 -15.66
C GLY A 106 8.18 4.00 -14.72
N GLU A 107 7.04 3.43 -15.09
CA GLU A 107 5.84 3.41 -14.24
C GLU A 107 6.09 2.60 -12.96
N LEU A 108 6.72 1.42 -13.06
CA LEU A 108 7.10 0.64 -11.91
C LEU A 108 7.98 1.43 -10.94
N VAL A 109 9.00 2.11 -11.44
CA VAL A 109 9.89 2.95 -10.64
C VAL A 109 9.13 4.08 -9.93
N VAL A 110 8.21 4.75 -10.63
CA VAL A 110 7.38 5.82 -10.04
C VAL A 110 6.55 5.27 -8.88
N ARG A 111 5.91 4.09 -9.04
CA ARG A 111 5.12 3.44 -7.98
C ARG A 111 5.97 3.00 -6.80
N VAL A 112 7.10 2.35 -7.06
CA VAL A 112 8.08 1.96 -6.01
C VAL A 112 8.52 3.20 -5.21
N LYS A 113 8.91 4.28 -5.87
CA LYS A 113 9.27 5.54 -5.20
C LYS A 113 8.11 6.14 -4.42
N ALA A 114 6.90 6.04 -4.95
CA ALA A 114 5.71 6.49 -4.27
C ALA A 114 5.48 5.69 -2.99
N ILE A 115 5.53 4.36 -3.04
CA ILE A 115 5.36 3.47 -1.89
C ILE A 115 6.46 3.75 -0.83
N LEU A 116 7.71 3.81 -1.21
CA LEU A 116 8.83 4.02 -0.29
C LEU A 116 8.87 5.43 0.33
N ARG A 117 8.40 6.47 -0.38
CA ARG A 117 8.28 7.83 0.19
C ARG A 117 7.27 7.91 1.32
N GLY A 118 6.26 7.06 1.33
CA GLY A 118 5.31 7.01 2.44
C GLY A 118 5.84 6.27 3.66
N ALA A 119 6.83 5.41 3.46
CA ALA A 119 7.58 4.78 4.56
C ALA A 119 8.70 5.68 5.10
N GLY A 120 9.07 6.76 4.40
CA GLY A 120 10.17 7.67 4.75
C GLY A 120 9.76 9.14 4.75
N GLY A 121 9.29 9.61 5.89
CA GLY A 121 9.32 10.99 6.37
C GLY A 121 9.03 12.17 5.42
N ALA A 122 7.82 12.73 5.54
CA ALA A 122 7.56 14.14 5.22
C ALA A 122 8.00 15.05 6.38
N PRO A 123 8.21 16.37 6.17
CA PRO A 123 8.77 17.26 7.18
C PRO A 123 7.92 17.30 8.45
N ARG A 124 8.59 17.31 9.60
CA ARG A 124 8.08 17.33 10.97
C ARG A 124 6.90 18.29 11.16
N ARG A 125 5.70 17.75 11.08
CA ARG A 125 4.49 18.36 11.65
C ARG A 125 4.12 17.48 12.83
N GLY A 126 3.74 18.05 13.97
CA GLY A 126 3.43 17.34 15.22
C GLY A 126 2.42 16.18 15.05
N PRO A 127 2.14 15.42 16.10
CA PRO A 127 1.24 14.26 16.04
C PRO A 127 -0.13 14.70 15.53
N LEU A 128 -0.68 13.92 14.58
CA LEU A 128 -2.04 14.10 14.09
C LEU A 128 -3.00 13.32 14.99
N ARG A 129 -4.23 13.84 15.12
CA ARG A 129 -5.28 13.19 15.90
C ARG A 129 -6.59 13.13 15.15
N ILE A 130 -7.25 11.99 15.24
CA ILE A 130 -8.65 11.80 14.86
C ILE A 130 -9.35 11.12 16.03
N ALA A 131 -10.25 11.80 16.72
CA ALA A 131 -10.91 11.32 17.94
C ALA A 131 -9.88 10.82 18.98
N ASP A 132 -9.83 9.51 19.27
CA ASP A 132 -8.89 8.87 20.18
C ASP A 132 -7.73 8.13 19.46
N LEU A 133 -7.51 8.44 18.18
CA LEU A 133 -6.32 7.99 17.44
C LEU A 133 -5.21 9.02 17.54
N ASP A 134 -4.04 8.58 17.95
CA ASP A 134 -2.79 9.30 17.84
C ASP A 134 -2.00 8.73 16.66
N ILE A 135 -1.63 9.58 15.69
CA ILE A 135 -0.96 9.21 14.45
C ILE A 135 0.42 9.83 14.44
N ASP A 136 1.45 9.01 14.60
CA ASP A 136 2.85 9.41 14.53
C ASP A 136 3.38 9.15 13.12
N ARG A 137 3.57 10.24 12.36
CA ARG A 137 4.05 10.18 10.97
C ARG A 137 5.51 9.81 10.88
N ASP A 138 6.30 10.22 11.84
CA ASP A 138 7.75 10.00 11.83
C ASP A 138 8.09 8.54 12.13
N ARG A 139 7.28 7.89 12.97
CA ARG A 139 7.41 6.48 13.33
C ARG A 139 6.55 5.54 12.50
N HIS A 140 5.67 6.08 11.67
CA HIS A 140 4.68 5.31 10.91
C HIS A 140 3.77 4.46 11.83
N GLU A 141 3.42 5.02 12.99
CA GLU A 141 2.64 4.33 14.02
C GLU A 141 1.27 4.98 14.19
N VAL A 142 0.27 4.14 14.43
CA VAL A 142 -1.06 4.57 14.85
C VAL A 142 -1.39 3.92 16.18
N ARG A 143 -1.85 4.71 17.14
CA ARG A 143 -2.27 4.21 18.44
C ARG A 143 -3.70 4.64 18.71
N ARG A 144 -4.50 3.73 19.22
CA ARG A 144 -5.82 4.01 19.78
C ARG A 144 -5.71 3.91 21.29
N ARG A 145 -5.63 5.07 21.97
CA ARG A 145 -5.25 5.13 23.38
C ARG A 145 -3.88 4.45 23.57
N ASP A 146 -3.81 3.33 24.31
CA ASP A 146 -2.57 2.61 24.59
C ASP A 146 -2.32 1.40 23.66
N THR A 147 -3.25 1.13 22.73
CA THR A 147 -3.16 -0.03 21.82
C THR A 147 -2.63 0.41 20.47
N SER A 148 -1.59 -0.23 19.97
CA SER A 148 -1.09 -0.05 18.61
C SER A 148 -2.09 -0.64 17.60
N VAL A 149 -2.28 0.05 16.47
CA VAL A 149 -3.09 -0.41 15.34
C VAL A 149 -2.15 -0.62 14.16
N SER A 150 -2.03 -1.87 13.70
CA SER A 150 -1.19 -2.20 12.54
C SER A 150 -1.90 -1.85 11.25
N LEU A 151 -1.31 -0.93 10.49
CA LEU A 151 -1.80 -0.48 9.18
C LEU A 151 -0.74 -0.74 8.12
N THR A 152 -1.19 -1.15 6.92
CA THR A 152 -0.30 -1.15 5.76
C THR A 152 0.09 0.28 5.38
N THR A 153 1.13 0.42 4.56
CA THR A 153 1.59 1.73 4.08
C THR A 153 0.50 2.53 3.39
N ALA A 154 -0.36 1.86 2.59
CA ALA A 154 -1.48 2.51 1.90
C ALA A 154 -2.57 2.99 2.88
N GLU A 155 -2.97 2.14 3.83
CA GLU A 155 -3.96 2.49 4.86
C GLU A 155 -3.48 3.63 5.74
N PHE A 156 -2.20 3.60 6.13
CA PHE A 156 -1.57 4.67 6.91
C PHE A 156 -1.57 6.00 6.15
N ARG A 157 -1.22 6.01 4.87
CA ARG A 157 -1.24 7.21 4.02
C ARG A 157 -2.62 7.81 3.90
N LEU A 158 -3.66 6.98 3.69
CA LEU A 158 -5.03 7.45 3.64
C LEU A 158 -5.47 8.07 4.96
N LEU A 159 -5.12 7.43 6.08
CA LEU A 159 -5.43 7.94 7.40
C LEU A 159 -4.75 9.29 7.66
N VAL A 160 -3.47 9.41 7.29
CA VAL A 160 -2.71 10.68 7.39
C VAL A 160 -3.34 11.77 6.52
N ALA A 161 -3.67 11.47 5.26
CA ALA A 161 -4.28 12.44 4.35
C ALA A 161 -5.63 12.94 4.89
N LEU A 162 -6.46 12.03 5.40
CA LEU A 162 -7.75 12.39 6.02
C LEU A 162 -7.56 13.23 7.29
N ALA A 163 -6.56 12.89 8.13
CA ALA A 163 -6.24 13.65 9.34
C ALA A 163 -5.74 15.07 9.01
N GLU A 164 -4.86 15.21 8.00
CA GLU A 164 -4.35 16.52 7.52
C GLU A 164 -5.44 17.37 6.88
N ALA A 165 -6.45 16.74 6.30
CA ALA A 165 -7.61 17.45 5.76
C ALA A 165 -8.49 18.06 6.85
N ASP A 166 -8.33 17.66 8.11
CA ASP A 166 -8.99 18.23 9.30
C ASP A 166 -10.52 18.40 9.12
N GLY A 167 -11.19 17.27 8.83
CA GLY A 167 -12.65 17.21 8.62
C GLY A 167 -13.14 17.72 7.27
N ARG A 168 -12.27 18.28 6.41
CA ARG A 168 -12.63 18.60 5.02
C ARG A 168 -12.85 17.33 4.23
N VAL A 169 -13.81 17.37 3.31
CA VAL A 169 -14.07 16.24 2.42
C VAL A 169 -12.95 16.14 1.39
N MET A 170 -12.37 14.96 1.27
CA MET A 170 -11.42 14.61 0.21
C MET A 170 -12.14 13.77 -0.87
N SER A 171 -12.00 14.15 -2.12
CA SER A 171 -12.48 13.36 -3.24
C SER A 171 -11.69 12.05 -3.36
N ARG A 172 -12.23 11.06 -4.08
CA ARG A 172 -11.49 9.83 -4.37
C ARG A 172 -10.19 10.10 -5.11
N ASP A 173 -10.21 11.02 -6.07
CA ASP A 173 -9.01 11.43 -6.82
C ASP A 173 -7.96 12.05 -5.89
N SER A 174 -8.37 12.93 -4.97
CA SER A 174 -7.44 13.53 -3.99
C SER A 174 -6.84 12.48 -3.06
N LEU A 175 -7.60 11.45 -2.71
CA LEU A 175 -7.10 10.33 -1.90
C LEU A 175 -6.19 9.40 -2.71
N LEU A 176 -6.45 9.21 -4.01
CA LEU A 176 -5.54 8.53 -4.92
C LEU A 176 -4.22 9.29 -5.08
N ASP A 177 -4.28 10.61 -5.23
CA ASP A 177 -3.09 11.46 -5.26
C ASP A 177 -2.28 11.36 -3.96
N ALA A 178 -2.92 11.24 -2.82
CA ALA A 178 -2.26 11.01 -1.54
C ALA A 178 -1.57 9.64 -1.47
N LEU A 179 -2.14 8.62 -2.12
CA LEU A 179 -1.54 7.28 -2.21
C LEU A 179 -0.34 7.24 -3.15
N TYR A 180 -0.47 7.80 -4.34
CA TYR A 180 0.45 7.54 -5.46
C TYR A 180 1.19 8.78 -5.96
N GLY A 181 0.83 9.98 -5.50
CA GLY A 181 1.31 11.26 -6.03
C GLY A 181 0.57 11.68 -7.31
N HIS A 182 0.75 12.93 -7.71
CA HIS A 182 0.12 13.50 -8.90
C HIS A 182 0.52 12.72 -10.16
N GLY A 183 -0.45 12.16 -10.86
CA GLY A 183 -0.24 11.35 -12.07
C GLY A 183 -0.80 9.93 -11.99
N GLY A 184 -1.53 9.57 -10.94
CA GLY A 184 -2.30 8.33 -10.88
C GLY A 184 -3.37 8.33 -11.98
N SER A 185 -3.36 7.32 -12.85
CA SER A 185 -4.24 7.23 -14.03
C SER A 185 -5.72 7.05 -13.63
N GLU A 186 -6.64 7.52 -14.48
CA GLU A 186 -8.11 7.54 -14.34
C GLU A 186 -8.80 6.19 -13.98
N THR A 187 -8.05 5.11 -13.83
CA THR A 187 -8.58 3.74 -13.67
C THR A 187 -8.78 3.31 -12.21
N PHE A 188 -8.55 4.17 -11.20
CA PHE A 188 -8.39 3.77 -9.79
C PHE A 188 -9.53 4.14 -8.82
N ASP A 189 -10.65 4.64 -9.29
CA ASP A 189 -11.74 5.15 -8.45
C ASP A 189 -12.23 4.18 -7.34
N ARG A 190 -12.27 2.86 -7.64
CA ARG A 190 -12.71 1.85 -6.67
C ARG A 190 -11.62 1.39 -5.70
N THR A 191 -10.38 1.70 -5.95
CA THR A 191 -9.24 1.33 -5.11
C THR A 191 -9.31 1.99 -3.74
N VAL A 192 -9.68 3.27 -3.69
CA VAL A 192 -9.84 4.03 -2.45
C VAL A 192 -10.90 3.40 -1.55
N ASP A 193 -12.04 3.00 -2.12
CA ASP A 193 -13.16 2.42 -1.34
C ASP A 193 -12.73 1.11 -0.64
N VAL A 194 -11.89 0.30 -1.29
CA VAL A 194 -11.33 -0.93 -0.71
C VAL A 194 -10.41 -0.60 0.47
N TYR A 195 -9.47 0.32 0.28
CA TYR A 195 -8.57 0.72 1.38
C TYR A 195 -9.31 1.36 2.55
N ILE A 196 -10.32 2.19 2.29
CA ILE A 196 -11.16 2.76 3.35
C ILE A 196 -11.93 1.67 4.08
N GLY A 197 -12.45 0.66 3.37
CA GLY A 197 -13.10 -0.50 3.99
C GLY A 197 -12.18 -1.23 4.98
N ARG A 198 -10.96 -1.54 4.55
CA ARG A 198 -9.95 -2.21 5.38
C ARG A 198 -9.47 -1.35 6.55
N LEU A 199 -9.26 -0.06 6.29
CA LEU A 199 -8.89 0.89 7.33
C LEU A 199 -9.97 0.92 8.42
N ARG A 200 -11.26 0.97 8.06
CA ARG A 200 -12.37 0.89 9.01
C ARG A 200 -12.37 -0.41 9.79
N GLU A 201 -12.18 -1.54 9.13
CA GLU A 201 -12.12 -2.85 9.78
C GLU A 201 -11.03 -2.89 10.85
N LYS A 202 -9.80 -2.46 10.53
CA LYS A 202 -8.68 -2.40 11.46
C LYS A 202 -8.88 -1.39 12.61
N LEU A 203 -9.56 -0.29 12.33
CA LEU A 203 -9.91 0.71 13.34
C LEU A 203 -11.16 0.33 14.15
N GLY A 204 -11.91 -0.71 13.76
CA GLY A 204 -13.22 -1.03 14.37
C GLY A 204 -14.23 0.10 14.15
N ASP A 205 -14.23 0.73 12.98
CA ASP A 205 -15.06 1.88 12.62
C ASP A 205 -16.31 1.43 11.85
N ASP A 206 -17.49 1.79 12.35
CA ASP A 206 -18.78 1.43 11.72
C ASP A 206 -19.13 2.48 10.64
N PRO A 207 -19.29 2.08 9.36
CA PRO A 207 -19.63 3.01 8.29
C PRO A 207 -21.01 3.72 8.49
N GLU A 208 -21.94 3.11 9.24
CA GLU A 208 -23.24 3.72 9.55
C GLU A 208 -23.17 4.69 10.75
N ARG A 209 -22.17 4.50 11.63
CA ARG A 209 -21.90 5.36 12.80
C ARG A 209 -20.42 5.65 12.90
N PRO A 210 -19.85 6.37 11.89
CA PRO A 210 -18.41 6.53 11.78
C PRO A 210 -17.85 7.37 12.94
N ARG A 211 -16.80 6.84 13.55
CA ARG A 211 -16.04 7.52 14.59
C ARG A 211 -14.77 8.17 14.04
N TYR A 212 -14.21 7.60 13.00
CA TYR A 212 -12.94 8.03 12.42
C TYR A 212 -13.07 8.50 10.98
N VAL A 213 -13.74 7.73 10.12
CA VAL A 213 -13.85 8.02 8.68
C VAL A 213 -15.29 8.02 8.23
N ALA A 214 -15.83 9.19 7.93
CA ALA A 214 -17.18 9.35 7.40
C ALA A 214 -17.20 9.31 5.87
N THR A 215 -18.21 8.66 5.29
CA THR A 215 -18.48 8.70 3.84
C THR A 215 -19.36 9.89 3.52
N VAL A 216 -18.97 10.69 2.53
CA VAL A 216 -19.80 11.72 1.92
C VAL A 216 -20.25 11.20 0.57
N ARG A 217 -21.51 10.73 0.49
CA ARG A 217 -22.05 10.06 -0.71
C ARG A 217 -21.90 10.94 -1.95
N GLY A 218 -21.41 10.37 -3.04
CA GLY A 218 -21.19 11.06 -4.32
C GLY A 218 -19.96 11.97 -4.35
N VAL A 219 -19.25 12.17 -3.22
CA VAL A 219 -18.09 13.07 -3.14
C VAL A 219 -16.82 12.33 -2.75
N GLY A 220 -16.79 11.66 -1.59
CA GLY A 220 -15.58 11.00 -1.08
C GLY A 220 -15.65 10.71 0.42
N TYR A 221 -14.57 11.01 1.13
CA TYR A 221 -14.41 10.67 2.55
C TYR A 221 -13.84 11.85 3.34
N ARG A 222 -14.07 11.85 4.64
CA ARG A 222 -13.46 12.83 5.57
C ARG A 222 -13.16 12.19 6.92
N ALA A 223 -12.20 12.74 7.63
CA ALA A 223 -12.04 12.46 9.04
C ALA A 223 -13.23 13.00 9.83
N VAL A 224 -13.65 12.25 10.87
CA VAL A 224 -14.64 12.72 11.84
C VAL A 224 -13.91 13.61 12.86
N THR A 225 -14.22 14.91 12.86
CA THR A 225 -13.74 15.83 13.89
C THR A 225 -14.67 15.80 15.08
N PRO A 226 -14.16 15.78 16.32
CA PRO A 226 -15.00 15.96 17.50
C PRO A 226 -15.74 17.29 17.40
N ALA A 227 -17.02 17.30 17.77
CA ALA A 227 -17.81 18.52 17.89
C ALA A 227 -17.33 19.36 19.08
#